data_be027e501497f8733785c9e675691c71
#
_entry.id   be027e501497f8733785c9e675691c71
#
_cell.length_a   1.000
_cell.length_b   1.000
_cell.length_c   1.000
_cell.angle_alpha   90.00
_cell.angle_beta   90.00
_cell.angle_gamma   90.00
#
_symmetry.space_group_name_H-M   'P 1'
#
loop_
_entity.id
_entity.type
_entity.pdbx_description
1 polymer ?
#
loop_
_entity_poly.entity_id
_entity_poly.type
_entity_poly.pdbx_seq_one_letter_code
_entity_poly.pdbx_strand_id
1 'polypeptide(L)'
;MATPDPNVSSSWTRGRTMALVAAFLGWMFDGFEMGLFPVIGKPALEDLLSASVAPERLTTDLDLWFSVIIATFLVGAATGGVLFGWLGDRIGRVKAMSLSIATYAIFTGFCGFATEAWHIAMLRFVASLGMGGEWALGVALVNELWSKGNRALVAGMIGAAANVGFLLVALLSLGLNTFIDSMRGLVFALGGSEATAAWLLDHQAWRLLMLIGALPALVIFLIRLFVPESDRWEEEKAAGHTAFWKVGDLSGVALGSLAALGIVFVWSPLGRDAGVGTVLAGMA
;
A
#
# COMPACT_ATOMS: atom_id res chain seq x y z
N MET A 1 47.67 -6.87 -14.42
CA MET A 1 46.26 -6.58 -14.72
C MET A 1 45.51 -7.89 -14.51
N ALA A 2 44.78 -8.08 -13.39
CA ALA A 2 44.03 -9.30 -13.13
C ALA A 2 42.80 -9.31 -14.04
N THR A 3 42.57 -10.41 -14.77
CA THR A 3 41.36 -10.62 -15.56
C THR A 3 40.18 -10.69 -14.62
N PRO A 4 39.08 -9.93 -14.88
CA PRO A 4 37.86 -10.00 -14.04
C PRO A 4 37.33 -11.44 -14.03
N ASP A 5 37.01 -11.95 -12.85
CA ASP A 5 36.39 -13.26 -12.69
C ASP A 5 35.00 -13.26 -13.36
N PRO A 6 34.78 -14.10 -14.40
CA PRO A 6 33.53 -14.11 -15.16
C PRO A 6 32.31 -14.47 -14.28
N ASN A 7 32.50 -15.12 -13.13
CA ASN A 7 31.43 -15.47 -12.18
C ASN A 7 30.98 -14.25 -11.34
N VAL A 8 31.86 -13.33 -11.01
CA VAL A 8 31.53 -12.10 -10.29
C VAL A 8 30.68 -11.18 -11.15
N SER A 9 30.96 -11.07 -12.44
CA SER A 9 30.18 -10.24 -13.37
C SER A 9 28.75 -10.78 -13.60
N SER A 10 28.56 -12.09 -13.64
CA SER A 10 27.26 -12.72 -13.90
C SER A 10 26.33 -12.68 -12.68
N SER A 11 26.85 -12.91 -11.47
CA SER A 11 26.06 -12.83 -10.25
C SER A 11 25.57 -11.40 -9.95
N TRP A 12 26.43 -10.42 -10.20
CA TRP A 12 26.08 -9.02 -10.03
C TRP A 12 25.01 -8.53 -11.01
N THR A 13 25.09 -8.96 -12.27
CA THR A 13 24.08 -8.69 -13.31
C THR A 13 22.74 -9.33 -12.96
N ARG A 14 22.74 -10.58 -12.46
CA ARG A 14 21.54 -11.30 -12.07
C ARG A 14 20.85 -10.64 -10.86
N GLY A 15 21.57 -10.25 -9.83
CA GLY A 15 21.03 -9.56 -8.67
C GLY A 15 20.39 -8.21 -9.05
N ARG A 16 21.03 -7.43 -9.91
CA ARG A 16 20.49 -6.16 -10.43
C ARG A 16 19.20 -6.36 -11.21
N THR A 17 19.16 -7.35 -12.10
CA THR A 17 17.96 -7.64 -12.87
C THR A 17 16.81 -8.08 -11.97
N MET A 18 17.08 -8.93 -10.98
CA MET A 18 16.06 -9.34 -10.00
C MET A 18 15.55 -8.16 -9.17
N ALA A 19 16.43 -7.25 -8.73
CA ALA A 19 16.04 -6.05 -8.01
C ALA A 19 15.16 -5.12 -8.86
N LEU A 20 15.48 -4.97 -10.17
CA LEU A 20 14.67 -4.18 -11.09
C LEU A 20 13.30 -4.81 -11.31
N VAL A 21 13.24 -6.10 -11.60
CA VAL A 21 11.97 -6.82 -11.80
C VAL A 21 11.11 -6.74 -10.53
N ALA A 22 11.70 -6.95 -9.36
CA ALA A 22 11.00 -6.86 -8.10
C ALA A 22 10.47 -5.43 -7.83
N ALA A 23 11.27 -4.39 -8.10
CA ALA A 23 10.83 -3.00 -7.98
C ALA A 23 9.72 -2.67 -8.99
N PHE A 24 9.85 -3.11 -10.25
CA PHE A 24 8.82 -2.91 -11.27
C PHE A 24 7.50 -3.57 -10.89
N LEU A 25 7.54 -4.84 -10.48
CA LEU A 25 6.34 -5.57 -10.04
C LEU A 25 5.74 -4.92 -8.78
N GLY A 26 6.56 -4.47 -7.83
CA GLY A 26 6.09 -3.78 -6.64
C GLY A 26 5.25 -2.56 -7.01
N TRP A 27 5.82 -1.63 -7.75
CA TRP A 27 5.11 -0.41 -8.14
C TRP A 27 3.93 -0.66 -9.08
N MET A 28 3.97 -1.71 -9.89
CA MET A 28 2.83 -2.14 -10.68
C MET A 28 1.67 -2.59 -9.78
N PHE A 29 1.96 -3.35 -8.74
CA PHE A 29 0.94 -3.79 -7.81
C PHE A 29 0.48 -2.69 -6.85
N ASP A 30 1.34 -1.72 -6.50
CA ASP A 30 0.92 -0.50 -5.82
C ASP A 30 -0.11 0.28 -6.67
N GLY A 31 0.17 0.45 -7.97
CA GLY A 31 -0.78 1.07 -8.90
C GLY A 31 -2.08 0.27 -9.04
N PHE A 32 -2.00 -1.06 -9.04
CA PHE A 32 -3.19 -1.93 -9.03
C PHE A 32 -4.02 -1.71 -7.76
N GLU A 33 -3.42 -1.74 -6.59
CA GLU A 33 -4.11 -1.56 -5.30
C GLU A 33 -4.71 -0.16 -5.17
N MET A 34 -3.96 0.89 -5.53
CA MET A 34 -4.45 2.26 -5.54
C MET A 34 -5.62 2.47 -6.50
N GLY A 35 -5.58 1.84 -7.67
CA GLY A 35 -6.66 1.87 -8.65
C GLY A 35 -7.88 1.04 -8.25
N LEU A 36 -7.69 -0.01 -7.49
CA LEU A 36 -8.76 -0.92 -7.09
C LEU A 36 -9.75 -0.25 -6.12
N PHE A 37 -9.26 0.49 -5.13
CA PHE A 37 -10.12 1.11 -4.13
C PHE A 37 -11.16 2.09 -4.69
N PRO A 38 -10.87 2.98 -5.66
CA PRO A 38 -11.90 3.79 -6.32
C PRO A 38 -13.04 2.98 -6.95
N VAL A 39 -12.77 1.76 -7.40
CA VAL A 39 -13.77 0.87 -8.00
C VAL A 39 -14.66 0.21 -6.94
N ILE A 40 -14.04 -0.33 -5.88
CA ILE A 40 -14.77 -1.15 -4.89
C ILE A 40 -15.10 -0.41 -3.60
N GLY A 41 -14.54 0.78 -3.37
CA GLY A 41 -14.68 1.50 -2.10
C GLY A 41 -16.11 1.96 -1.81
N LYS A 42 -16.84 2.48 -2.82
CA LYS A 42 -18.24 2.86 -2.63
C LYS A 42 -19.14 1.63 -2.40
N PRO A 43 -19.07 0.54 -3.19
CA PRO A 43 -19.78 -0.71 -2.88
C PRO A 43 -19.48 -1.28 -1.49
N ALA A 44 -18.21 -1.22 -1.05
CA ALA A 44 -17.84 -1.65 0.29
C ALA A 44 -18.50 -0.80 1.39
N LEU A 45 -18.49 0.51 1.22
CA LEU A 45 -19.13 1.42 2.17
C LEU A 45 -20.64 1.30 2.17
N GLU A 46 -21.27 1.06 1.02
CA GLU A 46 -22.71 0.77 0.93
C GLU A 46 -23.08 -0.48 1.71
N ASP A 47 -22.30 -1.56 1.56
CA ASP A 47 -22.48 -2.79 2.35
C ASP A 47 -22.39 -2.54 3.85
N LEU A 48 -21.41 -1.73 4.29
CA LEU A 48 -21.15 -1.49 5.71
C LEU A 48 -22.09 -0.46 6.36
N LEU A 49 -22.62 0.50 5.60
CA LEU A 49 -23.40 1.61 6.14
C LEU A 49 -24.90 1.45 5.97
N SER A 50 -25.36 0.65 4.99
CA SER A 50 -26.80 0.54 4.66
C SER A 50 -27.67 0.08 5.82
N ALA A 51 -27.15 -0.73 6.75
CA ALA A 51 -27.88 -1.22 7.91
C ALA A 51 -27.89 -0.24 9.10
N SER A 52 -26.97 0.72 9.16
CA SER A 52 -26.76 1.58 10.33
C SER A 52 -27.07 3.06 10.08
N VAL A 53 -27.11 3.49 8.82
CA VAL A 53 -27.31 4.89 8.42
C VAL A 53 -28.69 5.06 7.79
N ALA A 54 -29.41 6.11 8.18
CA ALA A 54 -30.71 6.44 7.61
C ALA A 54 -30.59 6.74 6.11
N PRO A 55 -31.56 6.30 5.27
CA PRO A 55 -31.49 6.44 3.81
C PRO A 55 -31.21 7.87 3.31
N GLU A 56 -31.71 8.88 4.02
CA GLU A 56 -31.53 10.29 3.66
C GLU A 56 -30.06 10.77 3.84
N ARG A 57 -29.33 10.13 4.73
CA ARG A 57 -27.92 10.45 5.01
C ARG A 57 -26.94 9.53 4.30
N LEU A 58 -27.40 8.39 3.78
CA LEU A 58 -26.53 7.33 3.29
C LEU A 58 -25.56 7.83 2.22
N THR A 59 -26.04 8.54 1.19
CA THR A 59 -25.18 9.07 0.11
C THR A 59 -24.13 10.04 0.64
N THR A 60 -24.53 10.94 1.53
CA THR A 60 -23.60 11.91 2.13
C THR A 60 -22.53 11.22 2.98
N ASP A 61 -22.91 10.25 3.79
CA ASP A 61 -21.99 9.54 4.65
C ASP A 61 -21.07 8.59 3.86
N LEU A 62 -21.55 8.00 2.75
CA LEU A 62 -20.72 7.26 1.80
C LEU A 62 -19.61 8.15 1.22
N ASP A 63 -19.95 9.34 0.71
CA ASP A 63 -18.99 10.25 0.09
C ASP A 63 -17.99 10.80 1.13
N LEU A 64 -18.44 11.07 2.35
CA LEU A 64 -17.56 11.50 3.44
C LEU A 64 -16.61 10.38 3.87
N TRP A 65 -17.10 9.17 4.10
CA TRP A 65 -16.24 8.03 4.45
C TRP A 65 -15.25 7.69 3.35
N PHE A 66 -15.69 7.71 2.10
CA PHE A 66 -14.78 7.51 0.95
C PHE A 66 -13.64 8.55 0.97
N SER A 67 -13.98 9.83 1.18
CA SER A 67 -12.99 10.90 1.27
C SER A 67 -12.06 10.75 2.48
N VAL A 68 -12.59 10.37 3.64
CA VAL A 68 -11.81 10.08 4.86
C VAL A 68 -10.81 8.96 4.63
N ILE A 69 -11.23 7.87 3.97
CA ILE A 69 -10.36 6.73 3.69
C ILE A 69 -9.22 7.14 2.74
N ILE A 70 -9.53 7.90 1.69
CA ILE A 70 -8.49 8.43 0.79
C ILE A 70 -7.53 9.37 1.55
N ALA A 71 -8.05 10.28 2.37
CA ALA A 71 -7.23 11.21 3.12
C ALA A 71 -6.33 10.49 4.14
N THR A 72 -6.86 9.53 4.90
CA THR A 72 -6.06 8.72 5.84
C THR A 72 -5.00 7.91 5.13
N PHE A 73 -5.31 7.35 3.96
CA PHE A 73 -4.36 6.65 3.11
C PHE A 73 -3.19 7.56 2.70
N LEU A 74 -3.47 8.79 2.24
CA LEU A 74 -2.42 9.74 1.85
C LEU A 74 -1.53 10.15 3.03
N VAL A 75 -2.11 10.40 4.20
CA VAL A 75 -1.36 10.68 5.43
C VAL A 75 -0.48 9.49 5.81
N GLY A 76 -1.02 8.28 5.73
CA GLY A 76 -0.26 7.06 6.00
C GLY A 76 0.90 6.87 5.03
N ALA A 77 0.69 7.06 3.72
CA ALA A 77 1.74 6.93 2.71
C ALA A 77 2.89 7.94 2.94
N ALA A 78 2.56 9.21 3.21
CA ALA A 78 3.56 10.23 3.54
C ALA A 78 4.36 9.88 4.80
N THR A 79 3.68 9.45 5.86
CA THR A 79 4.28 9.02 7.13
C THR A 79 5.17 7.80 6.93
N GLY A 80 4.67 6.82 6.19
CA GLY A 80 5.34 5.56 5.90
C GLY A 80 6.62 5.73 5.11
N GLY A 81 6.65 6.66 4.14
CA GLY A 81 7.85 6.99 3.38
C GLY A 81 9.00 7.42 4.28
N VAL A 82 8.73 8.26 5.28
CA VAL A 82 9.75 8.69 6.25
C VAL A 82 10.11 7.56 7.23
N LEU A 83 9.10 6.88 7.78
CA LEU A 83 9.28 5.80 8.76
C LEU A 83 10.13 4.65 8.19
N PHE A 84 9.76 4.14 7.02
CA PHE A 84 10.47 3.04 6.39
C PHE A 84 11.78 3.48 5.75
N GLY A 85 11.91 4.75 5.30
CA GLY A 85 13.17 5.34 4.90
C GLY A 85 14.18 5.31 6.07
N TRP A 86 13.77 5.79 7.24
CA TRP A 86 14.56 5.71 8.47
C TRP A 86 14.90 4.26 8.85
N LEU A 87 13.92 3.36 8.74
CA LEU A 87 14.14 1.95 9.04
C LEU A 87 15.15 1.32 8.07
N GLY A 88 15.08 1.68 6.77
CA GLY A 88 16.01 1.24 5.73
C GLY A 88 17.45 1.66 5.97
N ASP A 89 17.67 2.84 6.56
CA ASP A 89 19.01 3.27 6.97
C ASP A 89 19.56 2.39 8.11
N ARG A 90 18.69 1.91 9.02
CA ARG A 90 19.11 1.16 10.21
C ARG A 90 19.26 -0.33 9.99
N ILE A 91 18.28 -0.97 9.34
CA ILE A 91 18.24 -2.45 9.22
C ILE A 91 18.63 -2.96 7.84
N GLY A 92 18.77 -2.07 6.85
CA GLY A 92 19.06 -2.38 5.45
C GLY A 92 17.88 -2.11 4.53
N ARG A 93 18.18 -1.79 3.28
CA ARG A 93 17.19 -1.38 2.26
C ARG A 93 16.23 -2.53 1.94
N VAL A 94 16.77 -3.73 1.70
CA VAL A 94 16.00 -4.89 1.30
C VAL A 94 15.12 -5.41 2.44
N LYS A 95 15.65 -5.42 3.66
CA LYS A 95 14.87 -5.83 4.85
C LYS A 95 13.72 -4.88 5.15
N ALA A 96 14.00 -3.57 5.15
CA ALA A 96 12.97 -2.55 5.38
C ALA A 96 11.88 -2.60 4.30
N MET A 97 12.26 -2.79 3.03
CA MET A 97 11.34 -2.93 1.91
C MET A 97 10.50 -4.22 2.04
N SER A 98 11.08 -5.33 2.47
CA SER A 98 10.33 -6.55 2.73
C SER A 98 9.28 -6.37 3.82
N LEU A 99 9.63 -5.67 4.90
CA LEU A 99 8.70 -5.34 5.98
C LEU A 99 7.60 -4.37 5.51
N SER A 100 7.95 -3.39 4.70
CA SER A 100 7.04 -2.43 4.07
C SER A 100 5.96 -3.15 3.25
N ILE A 101 6.38 -4.05 2.35
CA ILE A 101 5.48 -4.85 1.51
C ILE A 101 4.60 -5.78 2.36
N ALA A 102 5.18 -6.45 3.36
CA ALA A 102 4.42 -7.30 4.28
C ALA A 102 3.35 -6.49 5.01
N THR A 103 3.69 -5.28 5.47
CA THR A 103 2.73 -4.40 6.15
C THR A 103 1.56 -4.08 5.24
N TYR A 104 1.80 -3.58 4.03
CA TYR A 104 0.69 -3.20 3.17
C TYR A 104 -0.14 -4.43 2.72
N ALA A 105 0.50 -5.56 2.40
CA ALA A 105 -0.20 -6.76 1.96
C ALA A 105 -1.15 -7.32 3.02
N ILE A 106 -0.66 -7.44 4.26
CA ILE A 106 -1.44 -7.97 5.37
C ILE A 106 -2.63 -7.06 5.70
N PHE A 107 -2.40 -5.75 5.80
CA PHE A 107 -3.44 -4.81 6.21
C PHE A 107 -4.44 -4.52 5.09
N THR A 108 -4.05 -4.56 3.82
CA THR A 108 -5.00 -4.55 2.68
C THR A 108 -5.88 -5.79 2.71
N GLY A 109 -5.31 -6.98 2.92
CA GLY A 109 -6.08 -8.21 3.05
C GLY A 109 -7.07 -8.15 4.21
N PHE A 110 -6.67 -7.62 5.36
CA PHE A 110 -7.58 -7.45 6.51
C PHE A 110 -8.75 -6.50 6.23
N CYS A 111 -8.65 -5.58 5.29
CA CYS A 111 -9.80 -4.77 4.88
C CYS A 111 -10.98 -5.63 4.41
N GLY A 112 -10.74 -6.80 3.81
CA GLY A 112 -11.79 -7.73 3.39
C GLY A 112 -12.67 -8.28 4.54
N PHE A 113 -12.18 -8.21 5.78
CA PHE A 113 -12.91 -8.63 6.99
C PHE A 113 -13.54 -7.46 7.75
N ALA A 114 -13.49 -6.25 7.22
CA ALA A 114 -14.06 -5.08 7.89
C ALA A 114 -15.58 -5.23 8.07
N THR A 115 -16.06 -4.80 9.23
CA THR A 115 -17.49 -4.78 9.61
C THR A 115 -18.01 -3.37 9.79
N GLU A 116 -17.13 -2.37 9.82
CA GLU A 116 -17.45 -0.96 9.99
C GLU A 116 -16.59 -0.12 9.04
N ALA A 117 -17.09 1.03 8.58
CA ALA A 117 -16.37 1.92 7.67
C ALA A 117 -15.03 2.42 8.26
N TRP A 118 -14.99 2.69 9.57
CA TRP A 118 -13.76 3.13 10.25
C TRP A 118 -12.69 2.03 10.31
N HIS A 119 -13.07 0.73 10.29
CA HIS A 119 -12.11 -0.37 10.17
C HIS A 119 -11.32 -0.24 8.87
N ILE A 120 -12.01 0.03 7.74
CA ILE A 120 -11.33 0.24 6.45
C ILE A 120 -10.40 1.45 6.55
N ALA A 121 -10.82 2.57 7.13
CA ALA A 121 -9.99 3.77 7.27
C ALA A 121 -8.70 3.48 8.04
N MET A 122 -8.79 2.79 9.18
CA MET A 122 -7.63 2.44 10.02
C MET A 122 -6.71 1.43 9.34
N LEU A 123 -7.28 0.36 8.77
CA LEU A 123 -6.50 -0.67 8.10
C LEU A 123 -5.79 -0.12 6.85
N ARG A 124 -6.44 0.73 6.07
CA ARG A 124 -5.83 1.40 4.91
C ARG A 124 -4.78 2.43 5.32
N PHE A 125 -4.96 3.12 6.46
CA PHE A 125 -3.89 3.96 7.00
C PHE A 125 -2.63 3.12 7.28
N VAL A 126 -2.75 1.98 7.97
CA VAL A 126 -1.60 1.12 8.27
C VAL A 126 -1.03 0.49 7.00
N ALA A 127 -1.88 0.03 6.07
CA ALA A 127 -1.44 -0.48 4.77
C ALA A 127 -0.63 0.58 4.00
N SER A 128 -1.11 1.82 3.98
CA SER A 128 -0.43 2.90 3.27
C SER A 128 0.92 3.31 3.88
N LEU A 129 1.14 3.10 5.18
CA LEU A 129 2.49 3.22 5.77
C LEU A 129 3.47 2.31 5.03
N GLY A 130 3.07 1.06 4.77
CA GLY A 130 3.86 0.10 4.02
C GLY A 130 4.11 0.58 2.58
N MET A 131 3.07 0.97 1.86
CA MET A 131 3.18 1.42 0.47
C MET A 131 4.09 2.65 0.32
N GLY A 132 3.95 3.66 1.19
CA GLY A 132 4.84 4.82 1.20
C GLY A 132 6.29 4.44 1.45
N GLY A 133 6.53 3.46 2.30
CA GLY A 133 7.85 2.89 2.56
C GLY A 133 8.47 2.21 1.34
N GLU A 134 7.69 1.47 0.58
CA GLU A 134 8.16 0.83 -0.64
C GLU A 134 8.64 1.85 -1.68
N TRP A 135 7.91 2.95 -1.85
CA TRP A 135 8.30 4.03 -2.76
C TRP A 135 9.64 4.66 -2.37
N ALA A 136 9.80 5.02 -1.11
CA ALA A 136 11.02 5.64 -0.61
C ALA A 136 12.23 4.71 -0.78
N LEU A 137 12.09 3.45 -0.38
CA LEU A 137 13.14 2.44 -0.44
C LEU A 137 13.46 2.01 -1.87
N GLY A 138 12.45 1.92 -2.76
CA GLY A 138 12.62 1.60 -4.16
C GLY A 138 13.46 2.64 -4.90
N VAL A 139 13.16 3.93 -4.68
CA VAL A 139 13.96 5.04 -5.23
C VAL A 139 15.40 5.01 -4.70
N ALA A 140 15.59 4.76 -3.41
CA ALA A 140 16.93 4.66 -2.81
C ALA A 140 17.72 3.50 -3.44
N LEU A 141 17.12 2.32 -3.56
CA LEU A 141 17.75 1.13 -4.15
C LEU A 141 18.17 1.35 -5.60
N VAL A 142 17.31 1.99 -6.42
CA VAL A 142 17.67 2.35 -7.81
C VAL A 142 18.85 3.30 -7.84
N ASN A 143 18.89 4.29 -6.95
CA ASN A 143 19.98 5.24 -6.87
C ASN A 143 21.31 4.61 -6.46
N GLU A 144 21.28 3.54 -5.69
CA GLU A 144 22.46 2.80 -5.25
C GLU A 144 22.97 1.80 -6.31
N LEU A 145 22.06 1.11 -7.00
CA LEU A 145 22.42 0.03 -7.92
C LEU A 145 22.75 0.50 -9.36
N TRP A 146 22.28 1.68 -9.80
CA TRP A 146 22.47 2.14 -11.18
C TRP A 146 23.43 3.30 -11.30
N SER A 147 24.27 3.26 -12.36
CA SER A 147 25.16 4.36 -12.73
C SER A 147 24.39 5.62 -13.12
N LYS A 148 25.03 6.79 -12.97
CA LYS A 148 24.38 8.10 -13.23
C LYS A 148 23.73 8.20 -14.63
N GLY A 149 24.30 7.55 -15.67
CA GLY A 149 23.79 7.64 -17.04
C GLY A 149 22.45 6.94 -17.27
N ASN A 150 22.19 5.82 -16.57
CA ASN A 150 20.98 5.01 -16.78
C ASN A 150 19.93 5.17 -15.65
N ARG A 151 20.26 5.88 -14.60
CA ARG A 151 19.42 6.02 -13.41
C ARG A 151 18.06 6.66 -13.71
N ALA A 152 18.04 7.71 -14.51
CA ALA A 152 16.80 8.40 -14.88
C ALA A 152 15.87 7.50 -15.71
N LEU A 153 16.42 6.71 -16.65
CA LEU A 153 15.63 5.76 -17.43
C LEU A 153 15.02 4.68 -16.55
N VAL A 154 15.80 4.07 -15.66
CA VAL A 154 15.34 3.01 -14.76
C VAL A 154 14.28 3.55 -13.79
N ALA A 155 14.51 4.72 -13.19
CA ALA A 155 13.52 5.37 -12.34
C ALA A 155 12.21 5.67 -13.09
N GLY A 156 12.31 6.16 -14.34
CA GLY A 156 11.15 6.39 -15.21
C GLY A 156 10.38 5.09 -15.54
N MET A 157 11.09 4.00 -15.83
CA MET A 157 10.46 2.69 -16.07
C MET A 157 9.70 2.18 -14.84
N ILE A 158 10.29 2.30 -13.65
CA ILE A 158 9.66 1.89 -12.40
C ILE A 158 8.44 2.78 -12.12
N GLY A 159 8.56 4.11 -12.28
CA GLY A 159 7.43 5.02 -12.13
C GLY A 159 6.28 4.74 -13.13
N ALA A 160 6.61 4.30 -14.36
CA ALA A 160 5.62 3.90 -15.34
C ALA A 160 4.90 2.59 -14.97
N ALA A 161 5.50 1.73 -14.14
CA ALA A 161 4.92 0.45 -13.75
C ALA A 161 3.57 0.60 -13.03
N ALA A 162 3.39 1.64 -12.22
CA ALA A 162 2.11 1.94 -11.55
C ALA A 162 0.96 2.13 -12.56
N ASN A 163 1.24 2.73 -13.73
CA ASN A 163 0.21 2.89 -14.79
C ASN A 163 -0.21 1.55 -15.40
N VAL A 164 0.68 0.56 -15.43
CA VAL A 164 0.31 -0.81 -15.81
C VAL A 164 -0.66 -1.39 -14.79
N GLY A 165 -0.43 -1.14 -13.49
CA GLY A 165 -1.35 -1.51 -12.42
C GLY A 165 -2.74 -0.90 -12.60
N PHE A 166 -2.83 0.40 -12.86
CA PHE A 166 -4.10 1.07 -13.16
C PHE A 166 -4.80 0.49 -14.39
N LEU A 167 -4.04 0.16 -15.44
CA LEU A 167 -4.59 -0.50 -16.64
C LEU A 167 -5.18 -1.87 -16.30
N LEU A 168 -4.51 -2.66 -15.46
CA LEU A 168 -5.02 -3.97 -15.02
C LEU A 168 -6.34 -3.84 -14.26
N VAL A 169 -6.47 -2.81 -13.39
CA VAL A 169 -7.75 -2.54 -12.71
C VAL A 169 -8.84 -2.13 -13.69
N ALA A 170 -8.52 -1.29 -14.67
CA ALA A 170 -9.49 -0.91 -15.69
C ALA A 170 -9.99 -2.14 -16.49
N LEU A 171 -9.09 -3.04 -16.87
CA LEU A 171 -9.45 -4.31 -17.53
C LEU A 171 -10.29 -5.22 -16.62
N LEU A 172 -9.92 -5.34 -15.34
CA LEU A 172 -10.70 -6.08 -14.35
C LEU A 172 -12.12 -5.50 -14.23
N SER A 173 -12.25 -4.16 -14.18
CA SER A 173 -13.55 -3.49 -14.08
C SER A 173 -14.46 -3.78 -15.27
N LEU A 174 -13.90 -3.90 -16.47
CA LEU A 174 -14.67 -4.27 -17.67
C LEU A 174 -15.21 -5.70 -17.61
N GLY A 175 -14.47 -6.62 -16.97
CA GLY A 175 -14.84 -8.03 -16.84
C GLY A 175 -15.38 -8.41 -15.45
N LEU A 176 -15.70 -7.46 -14.59
CA LEU A 176 -15.97 -7.69 -13.17
C LEU A 176 -17.12 -8.68 -12.95
N ASN A 177 -18.23 -8.54 -13.65
CA ASN A 177 -19.38 -9.45 -13.52
C ASN A 177 -19.02 -10.89 -13.91
N THR A 178 -18.30 -11.07 -15.02
CA THR A 178 -17.82 -12.41 -15.46
C THR A 178 -16.86 -13.00 -14.44
N PHE A 179 -16.02 -12.18 -13.85
CA PHE A 179 -15.10 -12.58 -12.78
C PHE A 179 -15.89 -13.05 -11.53
N ILE A 180 -16.88 -12.28 -11.10
CA ILE A 180 -17.74 -12.61 -9.94
C ILE A 180 -18.47 -13.94 -10.18
N ASP A 181 -19.07 -14.13 -11.36
CA ASP A 181 -19.78 -15.38 -11.71
C ASP A 181 -18.83 -16.58 -11.69
N SER A 182 -17.62 -16.42 -12.22
CA SER A 182 -16.58 -17.46 -12.20
C SER A 182 -16.15 -17.80 -10.77
N MET A 183 -15.97 -16.78 -9.92
CA MET A 183 -15.61 -16.98 -8.51
C MET A 183 -16.74 -17.63 -7.71
N ARG A 184 -17.98 -17.29 -7.99
CA ARG A 184 -19.15 -17.98 -7.37
C ARG A 184 -19.14 -19.48 -7.71
N GLY A 185 -18.91 -19.83 -8.98
CA GLY A 185 -18.73 -21.23 -9.40
C GLY A 185 -17.56 -21.92 -8.67
N LEU A 186 -16.44 -21.24 -8.48
CA LEU A 186 -15.29 -21.77 -7.76
C LEU A 186 -15.60 -22.00 -6.27
N VAL A 187 -16.27 -21.05 -5.60
CA VAL A 187 -16.68 -21.20 -4.19
C VAL A 187 -17.53 -22.47 -4.02
N PHE A 188 -18.50 -22.72 -4.88
CA PHE A 188 -19.32 -23.93 -4.82
C PHE A 188 -18.52 -25.20 -5.15
N ALA A 189 -17.64 -25.14 -6.14
CA ALA A 189 -16.76 -26.28 -6.48
C ALA A 189 -15.84 -26.69 -5.33
N LEU A 190 -15.45 -25.73 -4.48
CA LEU A 190 -14.66 -25.95 -3.27
C LEU A 190 -15.50 -26.34 -2.04
N GLY A 191 -16.83 -26.54 -2.19
CA GLY A 191 -17.74 -26.92 -1.10
C GLY A 191 -18.22 -25.74 -0.25
N GLY A 192 -18.06 -24.50 -0.72
CA GLY A 192 -18.59 -23.32 -0.04
C GLY A 192 -20.10 -23.23 -0.11
N SER A 193 -20.72 -22.61 0.89
CA SER A 193 -22.16 -22.36 0.96
C SER A 193 -22.58 -21.10 0.22
N GLU A 194 -23.90 -20.94 -0.05
CA GLU A 194 -24.47 -19.70 -0.58
C GLU A 194 -24.13 -18.50 0.32
N ALA A 195 -24.18 -18.67 1.64
CA ALA A 195 -23.80 -17.63 2.60
C ALA A 195 -22.33 -17.21 2.45
N THR A 196 -21.44 -18.17 2.19
CA THR A 196 -20.01 -17.86 1.92
C THR A 196 -19.84 -17.11 0.61
N ALA A 197 -20.55 -17.53 -0.44
CA ALA A 197 -20.52 -16.87 -1.73
C ALA A 197 -21.08 -15.45 -1.65
N ALA A 198 -22.21 -15.26 -0.97
CA ALA A 198 -22.80 -13.95 -0.73
C ALA A 198 -21.83 -13.03 0.04
N TRP A 199 -21.28 -13.51 1.16
CA TRP A 199 -20.33 -12.71 1.95
C TRP A 199 -19.11 -12.26 1.16
N LEU A 200 -18.55 -13.10 0.28
CA LEU A 200 -17.37 -12.80 -0.50
C LEU A 200 -17.64 -11.94 -1.74
N LEU A 201 -18.78 -12.14 -2.39
CA LEU A 201 -19.01 -11.70 -3.77
C LEU A 201 -20.10 -10.64 -3.92
N ASP A 202 -20.94 -10.42 -2.93
CA ASP A 202 -21.95 -9.37 -2.99
C ASP A 202 -21.28 -7.98 -2.97
N HIS A 203 -22.01 -6.95 -3.34
CA HIS A 203 -21.53 -5.58 -3.44
C HIS A 203 -20.23 -5.46 -4.27
N GLN A 204 -20.27 -6.04 -5.49
CA GLN A 204 -19.14 -6.05 -6.44
C GLN A 204 -17.90 -6.82 -5.93
N ALA A 205 -18.10 -7.83 -5.11
CA ALA A 205 -17.06 -8.70 -4.58
C ALA A 205 -15.92 -7.94 -3.85
N TRP A 206 -16.23 -6.81 -3.21
CA TRP A 206 -15.22 -5.95 -2.61
C TRP A 206 -14.35 -6.69 -1.57
N ARG A 207 -14.93 -7.62 -0.79
CA ARG A 207 -14.17 -8.42 0.17
C ARG A 207 -13.17 -9.33 -0.51
N LEU A 208 -13.61 -10.06 -1.54
CA LEU A 208 -12.74 -10.93 -2.31
C LEU A 208 -11.63 -10.12 -3.01
N LEU A 209 -11.96 -8.98 -3.59
CA LEU A 209 -10.99 -8.13 -4.29
C LEU A 209 -9.95 -7.53 -3.34
N MET A 210 -10.32 -7.15 -2.11
CA MET A 210 -9.36 -6.75 -1.07
C MET A 210 -8.42 -7.90 -0.70
N LEU A 211 -8.94 -9.12 -0.52
CA LEU A 211 -8.14 -10.30 -0.22
C LEU A 211 -7.17 -10.65 -1.37
N ILE A 212 -7.67 -10.67 -2.61
CA ILE A 212 -6.87 -10.97 -3.80
C ILE A 212 -5.86 -9.83 -4.08
N GLY A 213 -6.25 -8.58 -3.86
CA GLY A 213 -5.38 -7.42 -4.03
C GLY A 213 -4.14 -7.44 -3.13
N ALA A 214 -4.17 -8.20 -2.04
CA ALA A 214 -3.01 -8.40 -1.18
C ALA A 214 -2.05 -9.51 -1.67
N LEU A 215 -2.53 -10.49 -2.45
CA LEU A 215 -1.72 -11.65 -2.87
C LEU A 215 -0.46 -11.29 -3.66
N PRO A 216 -0.52 -10.39 -4.65
CA PRO A 216 0.68 -10.03 -5.42
C PRO A 216 1.79 -9.46 -4.54
N ALA A 217 1.45 -8.70 -3.51
CA ALA A 217 2.42 -8.16 -2.57
C ALA A 217 3.10 -9.26 -1.74
N LEU A 218 2.38 -10.31 -1.36
CA LEU A 218 2.98 -11.48 -0.70
C LEU A 218 4.00 -12.19 -1.62
N VAL A 219 3.72 -12.28 -2.93
CA VAL A 219 4.67 -12.85 -3.90
C VAL A 219 5.94 -11.99 -3.99
N ILE A 220 5.80 -10.66 -4.02
CA ILE A 220 6.96 -9.75 -4.03
C ILE A 220 7.73 -9.85 -2.73
N PHE A 221 7.07 -9.97 -1.59
CA PHE A 221 7.73 -10.21 -0.32
C PHE A 221 8.62 -11.45 -0.38
N LEU A 222 8.13 -12.57 -0.93
CA LEU A 222 8.93 -13.77 -1.13
C LEU A 222 10.13 -13.54 -2.05
N ILE A 223 9.95 -12.83 -3.17
CA ILE A 223 11.06 -12.48 -4.08
C ILE A 223 12.12 -11.65 -3.35
N ARG A 224 11.71 -10.70 -2.53
CA ARG A 224 12.62 -9.83 -1.75
C ARG A 224 13.47 -10.58 -0.74
N LEU A 225 13.01 -11.72 -0.22
CA LEU A 225 13.81 -12.56 0.67
C LEU A 225 15.08 -13.11 -0.01
N PHE A 226 15.11 -13.20 -1.35
CA PHE A 226 16.23 -13.70 -2.14
C PHE A 226 17.09 -12.59 -2.78
N VAL A 227 16.71 -11.32 -2.64
CA VAL A 227 17.50 -10.19 -3.14
C VAL A 227 18.55 -9.82 -2.08
N PRO A 228 19.85 -9.80 -2.41
CA PRO A 228 20.91 -9.43 -1.45
C PRO A 228 20.78 -7.95 -1.05
N GLU A 229 21.29 -7.62 0.13
CA GLU A 229 21.36 -6.24 0.61
C GLU A 229 22.32 -5.40 -0.27
N SER A 230 22.20 -4.09 -0.20
CA SER A 230 23.06 -3.16 -0.95
C SER A 230 24.49 -3.17 -0.38
N ASP A 231 25.50 -3.43 -1.23
CA ASP A 231 26.92 -3.37 -0.85
C ASP A 231 27.26 -2.01 -0.25
N ARG A 232 26.70 -0.94 -0.81
CA ARG A 232 26.89 0.42 -0.33
C ARG A 232 26.35 0.62 1.08
N TRP A 233 25.20 0.04 1.41
CA TRP A 233 24.63 0.10 2.76
C TRP A 233 25.52 -0.68 3.75
N GLU A 234 26.10 -1.81 3.34
CA GLU A 234 27.01 -2.59 4.18
C GLU A 234 28.29 -1.80 4.47
N GLU A 235 28.86 -1.11 3.48
CA GLU A 235 30.00 -0.22 3.62
C GLU A 235 29.71 0.93 4.60
N GLU A 236 28.62 1.66 4.44
CA GLU A 236 28.20 2.76 5.30
C GLU A 236 27.93 2.28 6.74
N LYS A 237 27.36 1.07 6.90
CA LYS A 237 27.16 0.43 8.20
C LYS A 237 28.48 0.08 8.86
N ALA A 238 29.43 -0.48 8.12
CA ALA A 238 30.77 -0.78 8.63
C ALA A 238 31.53 0.48 9.05
N ALA A 239 31.27 1.61 8.35
CA ALA A 239 31.85 2.93 8.69
C ALA A 239 31.11 3.63 9.85
N GLY A 240 30.01 3.07 10.40
CA GLY A 240 29.26 3.66 11.50
C GLY A 240 28.35 4.82 11.07
N HIS A 241 28.10 5.00 9.79
CA HIS A 241 27.38 6.14 9.22
C HIS A 241 25.86 5.91 9.04
N THR A 242 25.27 4.86 9.59
CA THR A 242 23.85 4.50 9.39
C THR A 242 22.88 5.14 10.39
N ALA A 243 23.34 6.03 11.28
CA ALA A 243 22.54 6.57 12.37
C ALA A 243 22.36 8.10 12.31
N PHE A 244 21.96 8.64 11.14
CA PHE A 244 21.82 10.10 10.96
C PHE A 244 20.59 10.71 11.63
N TRP A 245 19.54 9.94 11.85
CA TRP A 245 18.26 10.43 12.33
C TRP A 245 18.27 10.68 13.83
N LYS A 246 17.86 11.87 14.23
CA LYS A 246 17.61 12.22 15.63
C LYS A 246 16.19 11.81 16.03
N VAL A 247 15.97 11.57 17.32
CA VAL A 247 14.62 11.30 17.86
C VAL A 247 13.66 12.45 17.54
N GLY A 248 14.15 13.71 17.50
CA GLY A 248 13.37 14.88 17.13
C GLY A 248 12.82 14.86 15.71
N ASP A 249 13.51 14.21 14.75
CA ASP A 249 13.05 14.14 13.37
C ASP A 249 11.80 13.24 13.24
N LEU A 250 11.82 12.09 13.91
CA LEU A 250 10.66 11.17 13.95
C LEU A 250 9.50 11.76 14.76
N SER A 251 9.77 12.49 15.85
CA SER A 251 8.71 13.14 16.62
C SER A 251 7.99 14.22 15.79
N GLY A 252 8.72 14.98 14.98
CA GLY A 252 8.13 15.94 14.04
C GLY A 252 7.18 15.29 13.03
N VAL A 253 7.59 14.15 12.45
CA VAL A 253 6.73 13.37 11.54
C VAL A 253 5.50 12.84 12.26
N ALA A 254 5.66 12.28 13.47
CA ALA A 254 4.55 11.76 14.26
C ALA A 254 3.54 12.87 14.61
N LEU A 255 4.01 14.03 15.05
CA LEU A 255 3.14 15.18 15.37
C LEU A 255 2.42 15.70 14.12
N GLY A 256 3.12 15.82 12.98
CA GLY A 256 2.51 16.24 11.72
C GLY A 256 1.43 15.27 11.25
N SER A 257 1.70 13.96 11.35
CA SER A 257 0.74 12.92 10.99
C SER A 257 -0.48 12.93 11.92
N LEU A 258 -0.28 13.08 13.24
CA LEU A 258 -1.37 13.18 14.21
C LEU A 258 -2.23 14.43 13.98
N ALA A 259 -1.61 15.57 13.66
CA ALA A 259 -2.34 16.80 13.32
C ALA A 259 -3.18 16.61 12.04
N ALA A 260 -2.61 16.00 10.99
CA ALA A 260 -3.33 15.72 9.75
C ALA A 260 -4.50 14.73 9.99
N LEU A 261 -4.28 13.66 10.75
CA LEU A 261 -5.34 12.72 11.12
C LEU A 261 -6.42 13.40 11.99
N GLY A 262 -6.03 14.32 12.87
CA GLY A 262 -6.97 15.14 13.65
C GLY A 262 -7.89 15.98 12.75
N ILE A 263 -7.34 16.61 11.71
CA ILE A 263 -8.12 17.35 10.72
C ILE A 263 -9.08 16.41 9.98
N VAL A 264 -8.60 15.27 9.50
CA VAL A 264 -9.43 14.26 8.83
C VAL A 264 -10.57 13.78 9.75
N PHE A 265 -10.27 13.54 11.03
CA PHE A 265 -11.27 13.13 12.01
C PHE A 265 -12.39 14.18 12.20
N VAL A 266 -12.04 15.46 12.30
CA VAL A 266 -13.03 16.56 12.44
C VAL A 266 -14.03 16.57 11.29
N TRP A 267 -13.58 16.26 10.08
CA TRP A 267 -14.41 16.22 8.87
C TRP A 267 -15.08 14.86 8.62
N SER A 268 -14.73 13.84 9.40
CA SER A 268 -15.34 12.51 9.29
C SER A 268 -16.78 12.50 9.81
N PRO A 269 -17.62 11.53 9.39
CA PRO A 269 -18.94 11.31 10.01
C PRO A 269 -18.85 11.15 11.53
N LEU A 270 -17.83 10.46 12.06
CA LEU A 270 -17.62 10.30 13.49
C LEU A 270 -17.36 11.64 14.22
N GLY A 271 -16.49 12.49 13.66
CA GLY A 271 -16.19 13.80 14.22
C GLY A 271 -17.39 14.74 14.14
N ARG A 272 -18.16 14.67 13.05
CA ARG A 272 -19.39 15.43 12.87
C ARG A 272 -20.44 15.03 13.90
N ASP A 273 -20.70 13.75 14.08
CA ASP A 273 -21.69 13.23 15.01
C ASP A 273 -21.26 13.48 16.47
N ALA A 274 -19.97 13.55 16.76
CA ALA A 274 -19.42 13.98 18.05
C ALA A 274 -19.49 15.51 18.28
N GLY A 275 -19.97 16.29 17.31
CA GLY A 275 -20.09 17.75 17.41
C GLY A 275 -18.76 18.52 17.45
N VAL A 276 -17.64 17.87 17.11
CA VAL A 276 -16.29 18.46 17.21
C VAL A 276 -16.16 19.73 16.35
N GLY A 277 -16.73 19.70 15.14
CA GLY A 277 -16.70 20.86 14.24
C GLY A 277 -17.43 22.09 14.81
N THR A 278 -18.55 21.90 15.47
CA THR A 278 -19.31 22.99 16.11
C THR A 278 -18.59 23.55 17.34
N VAL A 279 -17.91 22.69 18.12
CA VAL A 279 -17.11 23.15 19.26
C VAL A 279 -15.92 23.99 18.78
N LEU A 280 -15.20 23.54 17.74
CA LEU A 280 -14.05 24.28 17.19
C LEU A 280 -14.48 25.62 16.56
N ALA A 281 -15.63 25.66 15.84
CA ALA A 281 -16.16 26.90 15.29
C ALA A 281 -16.63 27.89 16.36
N GLY A 282 -17.04 27.42 17.53
CA GLY A 282 -17.41 28.27 18.66
C GLY A 282 -16.20 28.78 19.48
N MET A 283 -15.00 28.28 19.23
CA MET A 283 -13.75 28.70 19.88
C MET A 283 -12.94 29.71 19.07
N ALA A 284 -13.28 29.88 17.77
CA ALA A 284 -12.65 30.82 16.84
C ALA A 284 -13.39 32.16 16.81
#